data_4f70e9083bf3fd8ff3ba83fba59a20e9
#
_entry.id   4f70e9083bf3fd8ff3ba83fba59a20e9
#
_cell.length_a   1.000
_cell.length_b   1.000
_cell.length_c   1.000
_cell.angle_alpha   90.00
_cell.angle_beta   90.00
_cell.angle_gamma   90.00
#
_symmetry.space_group_name_H-M   'P 1'
#
loop_
_entity.id
_entity.type
_entity.pdbx_description
1 polymer ?
#
loop_
_entity_poly.entity_id
_entity_poly.type
_entity_poly.pdbx_seq_one_letter_code
_entity_poly.pdbx_strand_id
1 'polypeptide(L)' 'MEVTIQQALQQGVAAHKEGKLQEAERLYRAILQSQPKHPDANHNLGLIAVSVNQSAVALPLFK' A
#
# COMPACT_ATOMS: atom_id res chain seq x y z
N MET A 1 0.31 17.95 -13.41
CA MET A 1 -0.50 18.20 -12.23
C MET A 1 0.09 17.42 -11.06
N GLU A 2 0.29 18.11 -9.95
CA GLU A 2 0.92 17.45 -8.81
C GLU A 2 -0.15 16.93 -7.86
N VAL A 3 0.06 15.70 -7.42
CA VAL A 3 -0.80 15.08 -6.42
C VAL A 3 -0.20 15.38 -5.05
N THR A 4 -1.02 15.90 -4.14
CA THR A 4 -0.55 16.16 -2.79
C THR A 4 -0.34 14.85 -2.03
N ILE A 5 0.42 14.91 -0.95
CA ILE A 5 0.63 13.75 -0.10
C ILE A 5 -0.71 13.21 0.40
N GLN A 6 -1.61 14.10 0.79
CA GLN A 6 -2.91 13.69 1.30
C GLN A 6 -3.75 13.01 0.21
N GLN A 7 -3.71 13.55 -1.01
CA GLN A 7 -4.42 12.92 -2.12
C GLN A 7 -3.86 11.54 -2.44
N ALA A 8 -2.54 11.42 -2.44
CA ALA A 8 -1.91 10.12 -2.68
C ALA A 8 -2.30 9.11 -1.60
N LEU A 9 -2.36 9.57 -0.34
CA LEU A 9 -2.76 8.71 0.76
C LEU A 9 -4.20 8.24 0.57
N GLN A 10 -5.11 9.14 0.23
CA GLN A 10 -6.51 8.79 0.01
C GLN A 10 -6.66 7.81 -1.15
N GLN A 11 -5.93 8.04 -2.23
CA GLN A 11 -5.97 7.13 -3.37
C GLN A 11 -5.42 5.76 -3.00
N GLY A 12 -4.36 5.73 -2.19
CA GLY A 12 -3.81 4.47 -1.73
C GLY A 12 -4.79 3.68 -0.89
N VAL A 13 -5.49 4.36 0.02
CA VAL A 13 -6.50 3.72 0.85
C VAL A 13 -7.64 3.16 -0.01
N ALA A 14 -8.10 3.95 -0.98
CA ALA A 14 -9.17 3.51 -1.87
C ALA A 14 -8.73 2.30 -2.69
N ALA A 15 -7.52 2.33 -3.23
CA ALA A 15 -7.00 1.21 -3.98
C ALA A 15 -6.90 -0.05 -3.12
N HIS A 16 -6.46 0.11 -1.89
CA HIS A 16 -6.36 -1.02 -0.95
C HIS A 16 -7.72 -1.65 -0.71
N LYS A 17 -8.74 -0.81 -0.50
CA LYS A 17 -10.09 -1.29 -0.27
C LYS A 17 -10.65 -2.03 -1.48
N GLU A 18 -10.24 -1.63 -2.68
CA GLU A 18 -10.69 -2.27 -3.91
C GLU A 18 -9.89 -3.51 -4.27
N GLY A 19 -8.92 -3.86 -3.44
CA GLY A 19 -8.08 -5.02 -3.70
C GLY A 19 -6.95 -4.76 -4.68
N LYS A 20 -6.75 -3.50 -5.06
CA LYS A 20 -5.67 -3.13 -5.98
C LYS A 20 -4.39 -2.90 -5.19
N LEU A 21 -3.83 -3.98 -4.66
CA LEU A 21 -2.74 -3.89 -3.71
C LEU A 21 -1.46 -3.32 -4.33
N GLN A 22 -1.17 -3.67 -5.58
CA GLN A 22 0.03 -3.15 -6.23
C GLN A 22 -0.06 -1.64 -6.44
N GLU A 23 -1.24 -1.15 -6.82
CA GLU A 23 -1.44 0.28 -6.99
C GLU A 23 -1.33 1.00 -5.67
N ALA A 24 -1.92 0.46 -4.62
CA ALA A 24 -1.83 1.04 -3.28
C ALA A 24 -0.38 1.08 -2.81
N GLU A 25 0.36 0.01 -3.02
CA GLU A 25 1.76 -0.05 -2.64
C GLU A 25 2.56 1.04 -3.36
N ARG A 26 2.32 1.20 -4.65
CA ARG A 26 3.02 2.22 -5.43
C ARG A 26 2.75 3.62 -4.88
N LEU A 27 1.49 3.90 -4.53
CA LEU A 27 1.12 5.20 -3.99
C LEU A 27 1.78 5.46 -2.65
N TYR A 28 1.78 4.47 -1.77
CA TYR A 28 2.42 4.63 -0.46
C TYR A 28 3.93 4.78 -0.58
N ARG A 29 4.56 4.05 -1.48
CA ARG A 29 5.99 4.19 -1.70
C ARG A 29 6.34 5.58 -2.22
N ALA A 30 5.50 6.13 -3.09
CA ALA A 30 5.72 7.49 -3.58
C ALA A 30 5.66 8.50 -2.44
N ILE A 31 4.71 8.32 -1.51
CA ILE A 31 4.63 9.18 -0.33
C ILE A 31 5.91 9.06 0.48
N LEU A 32 6.40 7.85 0.69
CA LEU A 32 7.57 7.63 1.52
C LEU A 32 8.86 8.13 0.88
N GLN A 33 8.89 8.27 -0.44
CA GLN A 33 10.03 8.92 -1.09
C GLN A 33 10.13 10.37 -0.70
N SER A 34 8.99 11.03 -0.54
CA SER A 34 8.92 12.42 -0.14
C SER A 34 9.02 12.59 1.36
N GLN A 35 8.35 11.72 2.11
CA GLN A 35 8.30 11.78 3.56
C GLN A 35 8.53 10.39 4.15
N PRO A 36 9.81 9.99 4.30
CA PRO A 36 10.13 8.62 4.75
C PRO A 36 9.57 8.25 6.10
N LYS A 37 9.24 9.23 6.93
CA LYS A 37 8.72 8.97 8.27
C LYS A 37 7.21 9.20 8.37
N HIS A 38 6.52 9.27 7.24
CA HIS A 38 5.08 9.47 7.25
C HIS A 38 4.40 8.27 7.92
N PRO A 39 3.74 8.47 9.07
CA PRO A 39 3.23 7.34 9.86
C PRO A 39 2.14 6.56 9.16
N ASP A 40 1.19 7.25 8.54
CA ASP A 40 0.08 6.57 7.86
C ASP A 40 0.56 5.76 6.67
N ALA A 41 1.48 6.32 5.88
CA ALA A 41 1.99 5.60 4.72
C ALA A 41 2.79 4.37 5.15
N ASN A 42 3.60 4.50 6.20
CA ASN A 42 4.36 3.36 6.73
C ASN A 42 3.42 2.28 7.25
N HIS A 43 2.42 2.68 8.02
CA HIS A 43 1.47 1.74 8.59
C HIS A 43 0.69 1.01 7.49
N ASN A 44 0.17 1.76 6.54
CA ASN A 44 -0.66 1.19 5.48
C ASN A 44 0.15 0.30 4.54
N LEU A 45 1.39 0.70 4.26
CA LEU A 45 2.27 -0.14 3.45
C LEU A 45 2.58 -1.45 4.18
N GLY A 46 2.73 -1.39 5.50
CA GLY A 46 2.91 -2.59 6.31
C GLY A 46 1.72 -3.52 6.21
N LEU A 47 0.51 -2.97 6.23
CA LEU A 47 -0.70 -3.78 6.09
C LEU A 47 -0.76 -4.47 4.72
N ILE A 48 -0.35 -3.78 3.67
CA ILE A 48 -0.30 -4.37 2.34
C ILE A 48 0.71 -5.50 2.30
N ALA A 49 1.88 -5.30 2.90
CA ALA A 49 2.90 -6.33 2.93
C ALA A 49 2.41 -7.60 3.63
N VAL A 50 1.66 -7.44 4.72
CA VAL A 50 1.08 -8.57 5.42
C VAL A 50 0.05 -9.28 4.53
N SER A 51 -0.80 -8.53 3.85
CA SER A 51 -1.81 -9.12 2.96
C SER A 51 -1.17 -9.91 1.83
N VAL A 52 -0.15 -9.35 1.20
CA VAL A 52 0.57 -10.03 0.12
C VAL A 52 1.24 -11.28 0.63
N ASN A 53 1.84 -11.19 1.81
CA ASN A 53 2.52 -12.31 2.43
C ASN A 53 1.56 -13.46 2.74
N GLN A 54 0.37 -13.13 3.24
CA GLN A 54 -0.63 -14.15 3.53
C GLN A 54 -1.08 -14.86 2.26
N SER A 55 -1.26 -14.12 1.17
CA SER A 55 -1.61 -14.72 -0.10
C SER A 55 -0.51 -15.66 -0.58
N ALA A 56 0.74 -15.22 -0.47
CA ALA A 56 1.87 -16.03 -0.91
C ALA A 56 2.00 -17.31 -0.08
N VAL A 57 1.75 -17.21 1.22
CA VAL A 57 1.82 -18.39 2.10
C VAL A 57 0.66 -19.34 1.83
N ALA A 58 -0.52 -18.80 1.55
CA ALA A 58 -1.70 -19.62 1.31
C ALA A 58 -1.60 -20.43 0.03
N LEU A 59 -1.01 -19.86 -1.01
CA LEU A 59 -0.93 -20.52 -2.30
C LEU A 59 -0.29 -21.91 -2.25
N PRO A 60 0.87 -22.10 -1.60
CA PRO A 60 1.47 -23.42 -1.53
C PRO A 60 0.64 -24.46 -0.80
N LEU A 61 -0.28 -24.03 0.04
CA LEU A 61 -1.08 -24.96 0.81
C LEU A 61 -2.13 -25.67 -0.02
N PHE A 62 -2.37 -25.19 -1.23
CA PHE A 62 -3.38 -25.76 -2.11
C PHE A 62 -2.83 -26.76 -3.10
N LYS A 63 -1.60 -27.13 -2.99
CA LYS A 63 -1.03 -28.13 -3.87
C LYS A 63 -1.47 -29.54 -3.56
#